data_f25cc51b005c612b47f6bc48cc9d5cab
#
_entry.id   f25cc51b005c612b47f6bc48cc9d5cab
#
_cell.length_a   1.000
_cell.length_b   1.000
_cell.length_c   1.000
_cell.angle_alpha   90.00
_cell.angle_beta   90.00
_cell.angle_gamma   90.00
#
_symmetry.space_group_name_H-M   'P 1'
#
loop_
_entity.id
_entity.type
_entity.pdbx_description
1 polymer ?
#
loop_
_entity_poly.entity_id
_entity_poly.type
_entity_poly.pdbx_seq_one_letter_code
_entity_poly.pdbx_strand_id
1 'polypeptide(L)'
;MYIAMNRFKVQNGSEEVFEDVWRNRDSNLSEMQGFKEFHLLRGPVNETEGYTLFASHTVWASHEDFIAWTKSENFRAAHRNAGTSKVHYLGHPQFEGFSVVEGA
;
A
#
# COMPACT_ATOMS: atom_id res chain seq x y z
N MET A 1 -2.42 -8.57 -16.24
CA MET A 1 -2.58 -7.71 -15.07
C MET A 1 -1.56 -8.01 -14.00
N TYR A 2 -1.18 -6.99 -13.26
CA TYR A 2 -0.21 -7.09 -12.18
C TYR A 2 -0.79 -6.53 -10.90
N ILE A 3 -0.59 -7.21 -9.77
CA ILE A 3 -1.08 -6.78 -8.46
C ILE A 3 0.12 -6.50 -7.56
N ALA A 4 0.19 -5.27 -7.03
CA ALA A 4 1.24 -4.87 -6.10
C ALA A 4 0.64 -4.71 -4.72
N MET A 5 1.21 -5.38 -3.72
CA MET A 5 0.77 -5.33 -2.34
C MET A 5 1.91 -4.99 -1.41
N ASN A 6 1.61 -4.17 -0.40
CA ASN A 6 2.51 -3.96 0.72
C ASN A 6 1.77 -4.36 1.99
N ARG A 7 2.41 -5.18 2.81
CA ARG A 7 1.85 -5.62 4.10
C ARG A 7 2.47 -4.79 5.21
N PHE A 8 1.61 -4.31 6.11
CA PHE A 8 2.02 -3.47 7.25
C PHE A 8 1.52 -4.12 8.53
N LYS A 9 2.41 -4.26 9.50
CA LYS A 9 2.04 -4.66 10.86
C LYS A 9 1.92 -3.38 11.68
N VAL A 10 0.69 -2.92 11.88
CA VAL A 10 0.41 -1.67 12.57
C VAL A 10 0.17 -1.98 14.04
N GLN A 11 0.96 -1.36 14.93
CA GLN A 11 0.84 -1.58 16.36
C GLN A 11 -0.56 -1.27 16.84
N ASN A 12 -1.09 -2.09 17.75
CA ASN A 12 -2.42 -1.88 18.33
C ASN A 12 -2.49 -0.48 18.95
N GLY A 13 -3.55 0.25 18.62
CA GLY A 13 -3.74 1.63 19.03
C GLY A 13 -3.39 2.64 17.95
N SER A 14 -2.67 2.25 16.91
CA SER A 14 -2.30 3.14 15.80
C SER A 14 -3.15 2.95 14.55
N GLU A 15 -4.17 2.10 14.60
CA GLU A 15 -4.96 1.75 13.40
C GLU A 15 -5.65 2.95 12.77
N GLU A 16 -6.30 3.79 13.58
CA GLU A 16 -7.01 4.95 13.04
C GLU A 16 -6.05 5.98 12.45
N VAL A 17 -4.92 6.21 13.10
CA VAL A 17 -3.90 7.13 12.59
C VAL A 17 -3.37 6.63 11.25
N PHE A 18 -3.13 5.32 11.15
CA PHE A 18 -2.67 4.70 9.92
C PHE A 18 -3.69 4.87 8.79
N GLU A 19 -4.96 4.59 9.07
CA GLU A 19 -6.02 4.73 8.06
C GLU A 19 -6.16 6.18 7.61
N ASP A 20 -6.07 7.13 8.53
CA ASP A 20 -6.17 8.56 8.20
C ASP A 20 -5.01 9.03 7.34
N VAL A 21 -3.80 8.54 7.58
CA VAL A 21 -2.64 8.84 6.73
C VAL A 21 -2.94 8.43 5.28
N TRP A 22 -3.52 7.25 5.09
CA TRP A 22 -3.85 6.77 3.74
C TRP A 22 -5.02 7.52 3.11
N ARG A 23 -6.03 7.88 3.89
CA ARG A 23 -7.18 8.65 3.38
C ARG A 23 -6.79 10.04 2.91
N ASN A 24 -5.81 10.65 3.56
CA ASN A 24 -5.42 12.03 3.31
C ASN A 24 -4.19 12.16 2.42
N ARG A 25 -3.65 11.05 1.95
CA ARG A 25 -2.46 11.04 1.14
C ARG A 25 -2.77 11.46 -0.29
N ASP A 26 -1.91 12.31 -0.85
CA ASP A 26 -2.02 12.79 -2.23
C ASP A 26 -1.17 11.88 -3.12
N SER A 27 -1.79 10.94 -3.79
CA SER A 27 -1.06 9.94 -4.58
C SER A 27 -1.17 10.13 -6.08
N ASN A 28 -2.26 10.75 -6.56
CA ASN A 28 -2.55 10.92 -7.98
C ASN A 28 -2.47 9.60 -8.78
N LEU A 29 -2.75 8.48 -8.11
CA LEU A 29 -2.71 7.16 -8.74
C LEU A 29 -3.63 7.05 -9.95
N SER A 30 -4.82 7.65 -9.86
CA SER A 30 -5.81 7.56 -10.94
C SER A 30 -5.34 8.20 -12.24
N GLU A 31 -4.30 9.05 -12.18
CA GLU A 31 -3.74 9.70 -13.36
C GLU A 31 -2.64 8.86 -14.04
N MET A 32 -2.21 7.78 -13.40
CA MET A 32 -1.12 6.96 -13.91
C MET A 32 -1.59 6.00 -14.99
N GLN A 33 -0.78 5.86 -16.04
CA GLN A 33 -1.05 4.90 -17.11
C GLN A 33 -1.10 3.49 -16.53
N GLY A 34 -2.12 2.74 -16.91
CA GLY A 34 -2.27 1.34 -16.53
C GLY A 34 -2.86 1.12 -15.14
N PHE A 35 -3.09 2.18 -14.37
CA PHE A 35 -3.74 2.05 -13.06
C PHE A 35 -5.18 1.55 -13.24
N LYS A 36 -5.57 0.55 -12.45
CA LYS A 36 -6.92 -0.02 -12.49
C LYS A 36 -7.70 0.28 -11.22
N GLU A 37 -7.16 -0.10 -10.06
CA GLU A 37 -7.85 0.14 -8.78
C GLU A 37 -6.88 0.11 -7.63
N PHE A 38 -7.30 0.70 -6.51
CA PHE A 38 -6.53 0.72 -5.28
C PHE A 38 -7.47 0.52 -4.11
N HIS A 39 -7.04 -0.32 -3.16
CA HIS A 39 -7.73 -0.47 -1.88
C HIS A 39 -6.72 -0.60 -0.76
N LEU A 40 -7.02 0.06 0.37
CA LEU A 40 -6.34 -0.22 1.61
C LEU A 40 -7.16 -1.29 2.31
N LEU A 41 -6.52 -2.40 2.67
CA LEU A 41 -7.19 -3.56 3.26
C LEU A 41 -6.85 -3.64 4.74
N ARG A 42 -7.86 -3.84 5.57
CA ARG A 42 -7.68 -4.09 6.99
C ARG A 42 -7.88 -5.58 7.24
N GLY A 43 -6.86 -6.22 7.81
CA GLY A 43 -6.87 -7.65 8.11
C GLY A 43 -7.11 -7.94 9.59
N PRO A 44 -6.73 -9.14 10.03
CA PRO A 44 -6.97 -9.57 11.41
C PRO A 44 -6.03 -8.90 12.41
N VAL A 45 -6.51 -8.86 13.65
CA VAL A 45 -5.69 -8.44 14.79
C VAL A 45 -4.91 -9.65 15.29
N ASN A 46 -3.62 -9.47 15.52
CA ASN A 46 -2.78 -10.47 16.18
C ASN A 46 -2.55 -10.00 17.61
N GLU A 47 -3.34 -10.51 18.53
CA GLU A 47 -3.28 -10.07 19.94
C GLU A 47 -2.01 -10.52 20.64
N THR A 48 -1.45 -11.65 20.22
CA THR A 48 -0.21 -12.18 20.80
C THR A 48 0.97 -11.27 20.52
N GLU A 49 1.08 -10.79 19.29
CA GLU A 49 2.19 -9.92 18.87
C GLU A 49 1.86 -8.43 18.93
N GLY A 50 0.57 -8.09 19.14
CA GLY A 50 0.17 -6.70 19.38
C GLY A 50 0.04 -5.83 18.15
N TYR A 51 -0.42 -6.37 17.01
CA TYR A 51 -0.60 -5.58 15.80
C TYR A 51 -1.87 -5.95 15.05
N THR A 52 -2.30 -5.05 14.17
CA THR A 52 -3.33 -5.31 13.16
C THR A 52 -2.65 -5.38 11.81
N LEU A 53 -2.96 -6.39 11.02
CA LEU A 53 -2.42 -6.51 9.67
C LEU A 53 -3.19 -5.60 8.72
N PHE A 54 -2.46 -4.79 7.95
CA PHE A 54 -3.02 -4.00 6.86
C PHE A 54 -2.27 -4.35 5.58
N ALA A 55 -2.90 -4.09 4.44
CA ALA A 55 -2.22 -4.22 3.15
C ALA A 55 -2.72 -3.13 2.21
N SER A 56 -1.79 -2.56 1.44
CA SER A 56 -2.18 -1.77 0.28
C SER A 56 -2.27 -2.72 -0.91
N HIS A 57 -3.30 -2.55 -1.74
CA HIS A 57 -3.57 -3.43 -2.87
C HIS A 57 -3.82 -2.57 -4.09
N THR A 58 -2.93 -2.66 -5.09
CA THR A 58 -3.03 -1.89 -6.32
C THR A 58 -3.06 -2.85 -7.51
N VAL A 59 -3.99 -2.62 -8.43
CA VAL A 59 -4.07 -3.42 -9.67
C VAL A 59 -3.63 -2.57 -10.84
N TRP A 60 -2.74 -3.11 -11.66
CA TRP A 60 -2.15 -2.45 -12.83
C TRP A 60 -2.37 -3.28 -14.08
N ALA A 61 -2.47 -2.61 -15.23
CA ALA A 61 -2.61 -3.29 -16.51
C ALA A 61 -1.40 -4.18 -16.80
N SER A 62 -0.19 -3.75 -16.38
CA SER A 62 1.05 -4.49 -16.59
C SER A 62 2.04 -4.23 -15.48
N HIS A 63 3.04 -5.09 -15.37
CA HIS A 63 4.16 -4.89 -14.44
C HIS A 63 4.94 -3.62 -14.80
N GLU A 64 5.11 -3.35 -16.09
CA GLU A 64 5.83 -2.17 -16.57
C GLU A 64 5.15 -0.87 -16.11
N ASP A 65 3.81 -0.84 -16.10
CA ASP A 65 3.06 0.32 -15.62
C ASP A 65 3.30 0.55 -14.14
N PHE A 66 3.35 -0.52 -13.34
CA PHE A 66 3.68 -0.41 -11.92
C PHE A 66 5.09 0.14 -11.73
N ILE A 67 6.06 -0.37 -12.48
CA ILE A 67 7.45 0.11 -12.38
C ILE A 67 7.53 1.59 -12.74
N ALA A 68 6.80 2.01 -13.79
CA ALA A 68 6.76 3.43 -14.18
C ALA A 68 6.21 4.29 -13.04
N TRP A 69 5.17 3.81 -12.33
CA TRP A 69 4.63 4.49 -11.15
C TRP A 69 5.71 4.70 -10.09
N THR A 70 6.50 3.66 -9.77
CA THR A 70 7.52 3.75 -8.72
C THR A 70 8.63 4.74 -9.03
N LYS A 71 8.79 5.11 -10.31
CA LYS A 71 9.81 6.07 -10.77
C LYS A 71 9.23 7.46 -11.02
N SER A 72 7.93 7.65 -10.79
CA SER A 72 7.24 8.90 -11.14
C SER A 72 7.36 9.95 -10.04
N GLU A 73 7.11 11.22 -10.42
CA GLU A 73 6.98 12.30 -9.45
C GLU A 73 5.77 12.07 -8.53
N ASN A 74 4.70 11.48 -9.06
CA ASN A 74 3.51 11.18 -8.27
C ASN A 74 3.81 10.19 -7.15
N PHE A 75 4.66 9.19 -7.42
CA PHE A 75 5.11 8.25 -6.40
C PHE A 75 5.90 8.97 -5.30
N ARG A 76 6.84 9.84 -5.70
CA ARG A 76 7.62 10.62 -4.74
C ARG A 76 6.73 11.53 -3.90
N ALA A 77 5.73 12.17 -4.53
CA ALA A 77 4.79 13.02 -3.82
C ALA A 77 3.96 12.23 -2.80
N ALA A 78 3.49 11.04 -3.18
CA ALA A 78 2.69 10.18 -2.30
C ALA A 78 3.49 9.69 -1.09
N HIS A 79 4.81 9.54 -1.22
CA HIS A 79 5.68 9.02 -0.16
C HIS A 79 6.52 10.08 0.53
N ARG A 80 6.30 11.35 0.20
CA ARG A 80 7.10 12.48 0.71
C ARG A 80 7.21 12.53 2.23
N ASN A 81 6.12 12.25 2.92
CA ASN A 81 6.04 12.33 4.37
C ASN A 81 5.99 10.96 5.05
N ALA A 82 6.43 9.91 4.36
CA ALA A 82 6.30 8.54 4.87
C ALA A 82 7.02 8.33 6.20
N GLY A 83 8.12 9.04 6.45
CA GLY A 83 8.88 8.93 7.70
C GLY A 83 8.42 9.86 8.81
N THR A 84 7.40 10.71 8.59
CA THR A 84 6.96 11.71 9.56
C THR A 84 5.65 11.37 10.25
N SER A 85 5.01 10.26 9.90
CA SER A 85 3.74 9.86 10.47
C SER A 85 3.91 9.39 11.92
N LYS A 86 2.84 9.52 12.71
CA LYS A 86 2.83 9.06 14.11
C LYS A 86 2.43 7.58 14.23
N VAL A 87 2.37 6.87 13.12
CA VAL A 87 2.01 5.46 13.11
C VAL A 87 3.17 4.63 13.63
N HIS A 88 2.87 3.69 14.51
CA HIS A 88 3.86 2.76 15.03
C HIS A 88 3.73 1.42 14.31
N TYR A 89 4.82 0.93 13.76
CA TYR A 89 4.87 -0.33 13.03
C TYR A 89 5.72 -1.36 13.75
N LEU A 90 5.37 -2.63 13.56
CA LEU A 90 6.22 -3.74 13.97
C LEU A 90 7.00 -4.23 12.74
N GLY A 91 8.19 -3.68 12.55
CA GLY A 91 9.04 -4.01 11.41
C GLY A 91 8.74 -3.15 10.19
N HIS A 92 9.40 -3.45 9.09
CA HIS A 92 9.25 -2.74 7.83
C HIS A 92 8.09 -3.30 7.01
N PRO A 93 7.45 -2.49 6.16
CA PRO A 93 6.46 -3.01 5.21
C PRO A 93 7.08 -4.09 4.33
N GLN A 94 6.29 -5.11 4.00
CA GLN A 94 6.73 -6.20 3.13
C GLN A 94 6.01 -6.12 1.81
N PHE A 95 6.77 -5.97 0.72
CA PHE A 95 6.23 -5.88 -0.64
C PHE A 95 6.06 -7.26 -1.23
N GLU A 96 4.92 -7.47 -1.90
CA GLU A 96 4.68 -8.68 -2.69
C GLU A 96 4.04 -8.25 -4.01
N GLY A 97 4.57 -8.77 -5.12
CA GLY A 97 4.00 -8.51 -6.43
C GLY A 97 3.58 -9.79 -7.12
N PHE A 98 2.45 -9.75 -7.82
CA PHE A 98 1.87 -10.93 -8.44
C PHE A 98 1.43 -10.62 -9.87
N SER A 99 1.78 -11.49 -10.80
CA SER A 99 1.19 -11.45 -12.14
C SER A 99 -0.05 -12.33 -12.14
N VAL A 100 -1.13 -11.84 -12.74
CA VAL A 100 -2.37 -12.60 -12.83
C VAL A 100 -2.15 -13.75 -13.83
N VAL A 101 -2.50 -14.96 -13.41
CA VAL A 101 -2.43 -16.15 -14.28
C VAL A 101 -3.74 -16.26 -15.04
N GLU A 102 -3.67 -16.06 -16.36
CA GLU A 102 -4.87 -16.08 -17.20
C GLU A 102 -5.50 -17.47 -17.21
N GLY A 103 -6.82 -17.52 -17.06
CA GLY A 103 -7.58 -18.75 -17.14
C GLY A 103 -7.54 -19.63 -15.91
N ALA A 104 -6.81 -19.23 -14.89
CA ALA A 104 -6.73 -20.02 -13.66
C ALA A 104 -7.88 -19.71 -12.68
#